data_a44af1c7e0d839550e3b238c26d01640
#
_entry.id   a44af1c7e0d839550e3b238c26d01640
#
_cell.length_a   1.000
_cell.length_b   1.000
_cell.length_c   1.000
_cell.angle_alpha   90.00
_cell.angle_beta   90.00
_cell.angle_gamma   90.00
#
_symmetry.space_group_name_H-M   'P 1'
#
loop_
_entity.id
_entity.type
_entity.pdbx_description
1 polymer ?
#
loop_
_entity_poly.entity_id
_entity_poly.type
_entity_poly.pdbx_seq_one_letter_code
_entity_poly.pdbx_strand_id
1 'polypeptide(L)'
;MTTPTSFASPQPRYVRVLSIAGSDSGGGAGIQADLKTFSALGCYGMTAITAITAQNTLGVTGIHGVPPDMLRAQIDAVAQDIGVDSVKIGMLASPEVVRVVAQAIRTHRLPHVVLDPVMVATSGDRLIASETVQVLVDELFPLAEVVTPNLDEAALLLGREIEGIDALDDAARDLLALGAPAVLLKGGHLKGERVVDLLATRAGLRQRLESARITTHNGHGTGCTLSSAIAAFLAQGLPLPQAVEKARAYILGAIAAGADVHTGQGHGPLNHGYAPIVQRVLQD
;
A
#
# COMPACT_ATOMS: atom_id res chain seq x y z
N MET A 1 30.02 44.28 9.56
CA MET A 1 30.29 43.01 10.21
C MET A 1 29.10 42.10 9.90
N THR A 2 29.27 41.23 8.90
CA THR A 2 28.26 40.26 8.50
C THR A 2 28.41 39.02 9.39
N THR A 3 27.42 38.77 10.23
CA THR A 3 27.31 37.54 11.03
C THR A 3 27.29 36.34 10.10
N PRO A 4 28.14 35.33 10.30
CA PRO A 4 28.06 34.11 9.51
C PRO A 4 26.74 33.39 9.84
N THR A 5 25.91 33.13 8.82
CA THR A 5 24.77 32.23 8.90
C THR A 5 25.31 30.87 9.28
N SER A 6 25.11 30.48 10.54
CA SER A 6 25.35 29.11 11.02
C SER A 6 24.42 28.17 10.21
N PHE A 7 24.97 27.44 9.25
CA PHE A 7 24.29 26.28 8.71
C PHE A 7 24.19 25.28 9.86
N ALA A 8 23.00 25.12 10.43
CA ALA A 8 22.75 24.08 11.40
C ALA A 8 23.15 22.74 10.75
N SER A 9 24.01 21.99 11.42
CA SER A 9 24.36 20.63 10.95
C SER A 9 23.08 19.82 10.78
N PRO A 10 22.96 19.01 9.71
CA PRO A 10 21.79 18.19 9.51
C PRO A 10 21.53 17.34 10.75
N GLN A 11 20.28 17.36 11.23
CA GLN A 11 19.89 16.62 12.43
C GLN A 11 19.53 15.18 12.03
N PRO A 12 20.02 14.17 12.77
CA PRO A 12 19.60 12.79 12.54
C PRO A 12 18.08 12.65 12.58
N ARG A 13 17.49 11.98 11.59
CA ARG A 13 16.04 11.76 11.50
C ARG A 13 15.68 10.32 11.13
N TYR A 14 14.49 9.91 11.47
CA TYR A 14 13.97 8.61 11.05
C TYR A 14 13.56 8.59 9.57
N VAL A 15 13.56 7.38 8.97
CA VAL A 15 12.88 7.14 7.69
C VAL A 15 11.37 7.21 7.92
N ARG A 16 10.66 8.11 7.22
CA ARG A 16 9.27 8.50 7.48
C ARG A 16 8.34 8.02 6.38
N VAL A 17 7.34 7.22 6.73
CA VAL A 17 6.36 6.70 5.79
C VAL A 17 4.95 7.11 6.22
N LEU A 18 4.20 7.72 5.31
CA LEU A 18 2.82 8.12 5.54
C LEU A 18 1.85 7.08 4.93
N SER A 19 0.96 6.53 5.75
CA SER A 19 -0.20 5.77 5.28
C SER A 19 -1.41 6.68 5.16
N ILE A 20 -2.05 6.72 3.99
CA ILE A 20 -3.33 7.38 3.74
C ILE A 20 -4.34 6.27 3.44
N ALA A 21 -5.10 5.84 4.45
CA ALA A 21 -5.98 4.68 4.34
C ALA A 21 -7.06 4.65 5.43
N GLY A 22 -7.99 3.71 5.32
CA GLY A 22 -8.96 3.40 6.36
C GLY A 22 -8.34 2.68 7.54
N SER A 23 -9.02 2.79 8.71
CA SER A 23 -8.67 2.10 9.93
C SER A 23 -9.42 0.77 10.02
N ASP A 24 -8.71 -0.33 10.31
CA ASP A 24 -9.27 -1.64 10.66
C ASP A 24 -9.18 -1.86 12.18
N SER A 25 -10.33 -1.81 12.87
CA SER A 25 -10.39 -2.02 14.33
C SER A 25 -9.91 -3.41 14.76
N GLY A 26 -10.00 -4.41 13.89
CA GLY A 26 -9.45 -5.76 14.11
C GLY A 26 -7.93 -5.82 14.00
N GLY A 27 -7.31 -4.81 13.41
CA GLY A 27 -5.87 -4.61 13.39
C GLY A 27 -5.11 -5.44 12.36
N GLY A 28 -5.79 -6.19 11.48
CA GLY A 28 -5.17 -7.06 10.48
C GLY A 28 -4.85 -6.37 9.15
N ALA A 29 -5.59 -5.30 8.82
CA ALA A 29 -5.47 -4.55 7.56
C ALA A 29 -5.43 -3.04 7.82
N GLY A 30 -5.65 -2.22 6.79
CA GLY A 30 -5.71 -0.77 6.88
C GLY A 30 -4.46 -0.15 7.51
N ILE A 31 -4.62 1.03 8.10
CA ILE A 31 -3.50 1.74 8.75
C ILE A 31 -2.81 0.92 9.84
N GLN A 32 -3.51 -0.01 10.48
CA GLN A 32 -2.93 -0.85 11.52
C GLN A 32 -1.92 -1.85 10.95
N ALA A 33 -2.22 -2.50 9.84
CA ALA A 33 -1.27 -3.34 9.12
C ALA A 33 -0.09 -2.50 8.58
N ASP A 34 -0.39 -1.31 8.07
CA ASP A 34 0.61 -0.38 7.54
C ASP A 34 1.61 0.03 8.63
N LEU A 35 1.14 0.52 9.78
CA LEU A 35 1.99 0.93 10.89
C LEU A 35 2.82 -0.23 11.47
N LYS A 36 2.22 -1.42 11.62
CA LYS A 36 2.93 -2.62 12.04
C LYS A 36 4.05 -2.97 11.06
N THR A 37 3.78 -2.88 9.76
CA THR A 37 4.76 -3.13 8.69
C THR A 37 5.88 -2.11 8.71
N PHE A 38 5.56 -0.81 8.78
CA PHE A 38 6.56 0.25 8.85
C PHE A 38 7.46 0.08 10.06
N SER A 39 6.87 -0.18 11.23
CA SER A 39 7.62 -0.41 12.47
C SER A 39 8.53 -1.64 12.38
N ALA A 40 8.02 -2.77 11.86
CA ALA A 40 8.80 -3.99 11.69
C ALA A 40 9.97 -3.82 10.72
N LEU A 41 9.84 -2.93 9.73
CA LEU A 41 10.87 -2.60 8.74
C LEU A 41 11.72 -1.38 9.12
N GLY A 42 11.66 -0.94 10.39
CA GLY A 42 12.51 0.12 10.93
C GLY A 42 12.18 1.52 10.43
N CYS A 43 10.95 1.79 10.02
CA CYS A 43 10.48 3.10 9.61
C CYS A 43 9.60 3.76 10.69
N TYR A 44 9.61 5.08 10.74
CA TYR A 44 8.64 5.87 11.50
C TYR A 44 7.36 5.99 10.68
N GLY A 45 6.30 5.31 11.14
CA GLY A 45 5.01 5.29 10.47
C GLY A 45 4.09 6.41 10.93
N MET A 46 3.48 7.11 9.98
CA MET A 46 2.48 8.17 10.20
C MET A 46 1.20 7.82 9.46
N THR A 47 0.07 8.44 9.83
CA THR A 47 -1.22 8.15 9.21
C THR A 47 -2.02 9.41 8.90
N ALA A 48 -2.79 9.34 7.79
CA ALA A 48 -3.95 10.19 7.53
C ALA A 48 -5.14 9.26 7.28
N ILE A 49 -6.10 9.26 8.20
CA ILE A 49 -7.20 8.30 8.22
C ILE A 49 -8.30 8.75 7.29
N THR A 50 -8.71 7.89 6.34
CA THR A 50 -9.78 8.18 5.37
C THR A 50 -11.16 7.72 5.83
N ALA A 51 -11.21 6.68 6.65
CA ALA A 51 -12.43 6.14 7.26
C ALA A 51 -12.09 5.33 8.51
N ILE A 52 -13.05 5.29 9.45
CA ILE A 52 -13.00 4.40 10.61
C ILE A 52 -13.95 3.24 10.34
N THR A 53 -13.54 2.01 10.63
CA THR A 53 -14.40 0.84 10.51
C THR A 53 -14.67 0.17 11.84
N ALA A 54 -15.85 -0.42 11.98
CA ALA A 54 -16.13 -1.47 12.94
C ALA A 54 -15.91 -2.80 12.22
N GLN A 55 -14.73 -3.37 12.38
CA GLN A 55 -14.25 -4.53 11.63
C GLN A 55 -13.55 -5.52 12.54
N ASN A 56 -13.69 -6.80 12.22
CA ASN A 56 -13.00 -7.92 12.86
C ASN A 56 -12.67 -9.00 11.81
N THR A 57 -12.27 -10.20 12.25
CA THR A 57 -11.91 -11.31 11.35
C THR A 57 -13.09 -11.87 10.53
N LEU A 58 -14.34 -11.58 10.92
CA LEU A 58 -15.55 -12.03 10.22
C LEU A 58 -16.00 -11.06 9.12
N GLY A 59 -15.63 -9.79 9.21
CA GLY A 59 -16.00 -8.77 8.21
C GLY A 59 -16.16 -7.37 8.79
N VAL A 60 -16.73 -6.48 7.98
CA VAL A 60 -16.99 -5.07 8.29
C VAL A 60 -18.47 -4.90 8.62
N THR A 61 -18.79 -4.39 9.83
CA THR A 61 -20.16 -4.14 10.29
C THR A 61 -20.54 -2.67 10.28
N GLY A 62 -19.57 -1.76 10.14
CA GLY A 62 -19.82 -0.31 10.06
C GLY A 62 -18.65 0.43 9.47
N ILE A 63 -18.93 1.50 8.73
CA ILE A 63 -17.94 2.40 8.15
C ILE A 63 -18.36 3.84 8.43
N HIS A 64 -17.42 4.65 8.92
CA HIS A 64 -17.60 6.09 9.07
C HIS A 64 -16.49 6.82 8.34
N GLY A 65 -16.85 7.53 7.26
CA GLY A 65 -15.88 8.32 6.48
C GLY A 65 -15.37 9.52 7.28
N VAL A 66 -14.09 9.77 7.23
CA VAL A 66 -13.51 11.01 7.75
C VAL A 66 -13.82 12.14 6.75
N PRO A 67 -14.32 13.31 7.22
CA PRO A 67 -14.60 14.44 6.34
C PRO A 67 -13.36 14.84 5.52
N PRO A 68 -13.51 15.20 4.22
CA PRO A 68 -12.41 15.54 3.34
C PRO A 68 -11.49 16.67 3.83
N ASP A 69 -12.06 17.67 4.49
CA ASP A 69 -11.33 18.78 5.11
C ASP A 69 -10.45 18.30 6.28
N MET A 70 -10.94 17.35 7.10
CA MET A 70 -10.17 16.74 8.18
C MET A 70 -9.07 15.84 7.60
N LEU A 71 -9.34 15.08 6.55
CA LEU A 71 -8.30 14.29 5.86
C LEU A 71 -7.19 15.20 5.32
N ARG A 72 -7.56 16.31 4.69
CA ARG A 72 -6.59 17.30 4.21
C ARG A 72 -5.76 17.85 5.37
N ALA A 73 -6.39 18.23 6.47
CA ALA A 73 -5.70 18.76 7.64
C ALA A 73 -4.70 17.76 8.26
N GLN A 74 -5.03 16.45 8.28
CA GLN A 74 -4.11 15.41 8.73
C GLN A 74 -2.86 15.33 7.83
N ILE A 75 -3.05 15.33 6.51
CA ILE A 75 -1.92 15.28 5.56
C ILE A 75 -1.06 16.53 5.69
N ASP A 76 -1.68 17.71 5.74
CA ASP A 76 -0.96 18.99 5.85
C ASP A 76 -0.15 19.06 7.15
N ALA A 77 -0.71 18.64 8.28
CA ALA A 77 -0.03 18.63 9.57
C ALA A 77 1.24 17.77 9.55
N VAL A 78 1.15 16.57 8.97
CA VAL A 78 2.28 15.63 8.88
C VAL A 78 3.33 16.14 7.88
N ALA A 79 2.89 16.58 6.70
CA ALA A 79 3.79 16.96 5.63
C ALA A 79 4.56 18.25 5.92
N GLN A 80 3.93 19.21 6.62
CA GLN A 80 4.54 20.53 6.91
C GLN A 80 5.52 20.50 8.06
N ASP A 81 5.32 19.66 9.05
CA ASP A 81 6.14 19.60 10.27
C ASP A 81 7.15 18.45 10.23
N ILE A 82 6.64 17.21 10.07
CA ILE A 82 7.48 16.02 10.16
C ILE A 82 8.19 15.74 8.84
N GLY A 83 7.49 15.93 7.72
CA GLY A 83 7.92 15.54 6.37
C GLY A 83 7.68 14.06 6.08
N VAL A 84 7.83 13.67 4.82
CA VAL A 84 7.48 12.34 4.31
C VAL A 84 8.54 11.86 3.32
N ASP A 85 9.02 10.62 3.46
CA ASP A 85 9.98 10.00 2.55
C ASP A 85 9.32 9.01 1.57
N SER A 86 8.12 8.50 1.89
CA SER A 86 7.27 7.71 0.99
C SER A 86 5.82 7.72 1.47
N VAL A 87 4.89 7.46 0.56
CA VAL A 87 3.45 7.38 0.84
C VAL A 87 2.90 6.03 0.40
N LYS A 88 2.13 5.39 1.28
CA LYS A 88 1.25 4.28 0.90
C LYS A 88 -0.20 4.78 0.92
N ILE A 89 -0.92 4.57 -0.16
CA ILE A 89 -2.35 4.84 -0.25
C ILE A 89 -3.11 3.52 -0.29
N GLY A 90 -4.11 3.40 0.58
CA GLY A 90 -5.04 2.28 0.60
C GLY A 90 -6.45 2.69 0.19
N MET A 91 -7.47 2.22 0.92
CA MET A 91 -8.88 2.47 0.62
C MET A 91 -9.23 3.96 0.64
N LEU A 92 -9.83 4.45 -0.45
CA LEU A 92 -10.39 5.79 -0.61
C LEU A 92 -11.86 5.66 -1.02
N ALA A 93 -12.78 6.02 -0.12
CA ALA A 93 -14.19 5.64 -0.24
C ALA A 93 -14.99 6.47 -1.27
N SER A 94 -14.55 7.67 -1.66
CA SER A 94 -15.31 8.58 -2.53
C SER A 94 -14.42 9.35 -3.50
N PRO A 95 -14.99 9.86 -4.61
CA PRO A 95 -14.28 10.74 -5.55
C PRO A 95 -13.67 11.98 -4.90
N GLU A 96 -14.35 12.55 -3.93
CA GLU A 96 -13.89 13.74 -3.21
C GLU A 96 -12.63 13.44 -2.39
N VAL A 97 -12.62 12.33 -1.66
CA VAL A 97 -11.45 11.85 -0.90
C VAL A 97 -10.26 11.61 -1.84
N VAL A 98 -10.48 10.99 -3.00
CA VAL A 98 -9.43 10.79 -4.03
C VAL A 98 -8.83 12.12 -4.49
N ARG A 99 -9.66 13.12 -4.80
CA ARG A 99 -9.19 14.45 -5.23
C ARG A 99 -8.41 15.18 -4.14
N VAL A 100 -8.85 15.08 -2.88
CA VAL A 100 -8.11 15.66 -1.74
C VAL A 100 -6.72 15.05 -1.63
N VAL A 101 -6.60 13.74 -1.73
CA VAL A 101 -5.31 13.03 -1.67
C VAL A 101 -4.43 13.43 -2.85
N ALA A 102 -4.96 13.43 -4.08
CA ALA A 102 -4.21 13.83 -5.27
C ALA A 102 -3.72 15.27 -5.19
N GLN A 103 -4.56 16.20 -4.70
CA GLN A 103 -4.16 17.59 -4.49
C GLN A 103 -3.07 17.71 -3.41
N ALA A 104 -3.16 16.96 -2.31
CA ALA A 104 -2.16 16.97 -1.25
C ALA A 104 -0.80 16.47 -1.75
N ILE A 105 -0.77 15.38 -2.54
CA ILE A 105 0.45 14.87 -3.17
C ILE A 105 1.13 15.95 -4.02
N ARG A 106 0.36 16.65 -4.87
CA ARG A 106 0.88 17.72 -5.72
C ARG A 106 1.36 18.92 -4.90
N THR A 107 0.59 19.33 -3.88
CA THR A 107 0.89 20.52 -3.05
C THR A 107 2.17 20.33 -2.27
N HIS A 108 2.33 19.18 -1.62
CA HIS A 108 3.47 18.86 -0.77
C HIS A 108 4.59 18.14 -1.51
N ARG A 109 4.41 17.83 -2.81
CA ARG A 109 5.35 17.04 -3.62
C ARG A 109 5.74 15.75 -2.91
N LEU A 110 4.74 15.03 -2.41
CA LEU A 110 4.97 13.82 -1.64
C LEU A 110 5.67 12.77 -2.52
N PRO A 111 6.82 12.23 -2.08
CA PRO A 111 7.61 11.31 -2.90
C PRO A 111 7.13 9.86 -2.78
N HIS A 112 7.57 9.01 -3.71
CA HIS A 112 7.46 7.55 -3.64
C HIS A 112 6.05 7.06 -3.27
N VAL A 113 5.05 7.42 -4.09
CA VAL A 113 3.65 7.06 -3.85
C VAL A 113 3.38 5.63 -4.29
N VAL A 114 3.05 4.76 -3.34
CA VAL A 114 2.58 3.38 -3.59
C VAL A 114 1.07 3.35 -3.44
N LEU A 115 0.37 3.10 -4.54
CA LEU A 115 -1.09 3.03 -4.57
C LEU A 115 -1.56 1.57 -4.57
N ASP A 116 -2.19 1.14 -3.46
CA ASP A 116 -2.92 -0.11 -3.38
C ASP A 116 -4.41 0.20 -3.67
N PRO A 117 -4.92 -0.13 -4.87
CA PRO A 117 -6.25 0.30 -5.30
C PRO A 117 -7.32 -0.61 -4.69
N VAL A 118 -7.50 -0.54 -3.37
CA VAL A 118 -8.42 -1.39 -2.62
C VAL A 118 -9.86 -1.07 -3.03
N MET A 119 -10.50 -1.98 -3.76
CA MET A 119 -11.87 -1.83 -4.28
C MET A 119 -12.85 -2.82 -3.66
N VAL A 120 -12.33 -3.94 -3.16
CA VAL A 120 -13.10 -5.04 -2.58
C VAL A 120 -12.47 -5.45 -1.27
N ALA A 121 -13.30 -5.66 -0.24
CA ALA A 121 -12.84 -6.21 1.04
C ALA A 121 -12.48 -7.70 0.88
N THR A 122 -11.69 -8.24 1.82
CA THR A 122 -11.39 -9.68 1.89
C THR A 122 -12.67 -10.54 2.01
N SER A 123 -13.75 -9.97 2.53
CA SER A 123 -15.10 -10.60 2.58
C SER A 123 -15.81 -10.66 1.23
N GLY A 124 -15.30 -10.00 0.18
CA GLY A 124 -15.91 -9.89 -1.14
C GLY A 124 -16.83 -8.67 -1.30
N ASP A 125 -17.03 -7.87 -0.25
CA ASP A 125 -17.85 -6.67 -0.30
C ASP A 125 -17.18 -5.58 -1.13
N ARG A 126 -17.93 -4.96 -2.06
CA ARG A 126 -17.46 -3.83 -2.83
C ARG A 126 -17.36 -2.58 -1.95
N LEU A 127 -16.18 -2.00 -1.83
CA LEU A 127 -15.89 -0.87 -0.96
C LEU A 127 -16.05 0.49 -1.63
N ILE A 128 -15.99 0.55 -2.96
CA ILE A 128 -16.05 1.79 -3.72
C ILE A 128 -17.00 1.71 -4.92
N ALA A 129 -17.64 2.84 -5.26
CA ALA A 129 -18.49 2.97 -6.43
C ALA A 129 -17.66 3.07 -7.74
N SER A 130 -18.28 2.77 -8.89
CA SER A 130 -17.62 2.84 -10.20
C SER A 130 -17.08 4.23 -10.52
N GLU A 131 -17.79 5.27 -10.13
CA GLU A 131 -17.36 6.66 -10.28
C GLU A 131 -16.05 6.94 -9.54
N THR A 132 -15.89 6.38 -8.34
CA THR A 132 -14.65 6.53 -7.55
C THR A 132 -13.48 5.83 -8.24
N VAL A 133 -13.69 4.69 -8.88
CA VAL A 133 -12.66 3.96 -9.65
C VAL A 133 -12.13 4.84 -10.79
N GLN A 134 -13.01 5.49 -11.55
CA GLN A 134 -12.57 6.36 -12.65
C GLN A 134 -11.73 7.53 -12.14
N VAL A 135 -12.20 8.22 -11.08
CA VAL A 135 -11.46 9.35 -10.50
C VAL A 135 -10.11 8.90 -9.93
N LEU A 136 -10.05 7.71 -9.35
CA LEU A 136 -8.80 7.13 -8.84
C LEU A 136 -7.79 6.90 -9.98
N VAL A 137 -8.24 6.38 -11.12
CA VAL A 137 -7.41 6.18 -12.32
C VAL A 137 -6.93 7.53 -12.86
N ASP A 138 -7.84 8.49 -13.04
CA ASP A 138 -7.51 9.77 -13.67
C ASP A 138 -6.58 10.63 -12.80
N GLU A 139 -6.76 10.62 -11.48
CA GLU A 139 -6.10 11.54 -10.56
C GLU A 139 -4.85 10.95 -9.88
N LEU A 140 -4.86 9.65 -9.54
CA LEU A 140 -3.80 9.05 -8.72
C LEU A 140 -2.84 8.15 -9.49
N PHE A 141 -3.26 7.47 -10.56
CA PHE A 141 -2.35 6.61 -11.33
C PHE A 141 -1.15 7.38 -11.87
N PRO A 142 -1.30 8.60 -12.45
CA PRO A 142 -0.15 9.38 -12.92
C PRO A 142 0.77 9.89 -11.81
N LEU A 143 0.29 9.93 -10.56
CA LEU A 143 1.06 10.39 -9.39
C LEU A 143 1.74 9.25 -8.64
N ALA A 144 1.32 8.01 -8.87
CA ALA A 144 1.90 6.85 -8.22
C ALA A 144 3.26 6.48 -8.84
N GLU A 145 4.20 6.04 -8.03
CA GLU A 145 5.40 5.36 -8.51
C GLU A 145 5.08 3.93 -8.95
N VAL A 146 4.20 3.26 -8.19
CA VAL A 146 3.68 1.93 -8.51
C VAL A 146 2.24 1.77 -8.02
N VAL A 147 1.43 1.10 -8.84
CA VAL A 147 0.07 0.66 -8.48
C VAL A 147 0.10 -0.86 -8.26
N THR A 148 -0.53 -1.36 -7.20
CA THR A 148 -0.41 -2.76 -6.77
C THR A 148 -1.76 -3.51 -6.78
N PRO A 149 -2.47 -3.63 -7.92
CA PRO A 149 -3.74 -4.34 -7.98
C PRO A 149 -3.56 -5.86 -7.81
N ASN A 150 -4.51 -6.51 -7.15
CA ASN A 150 -4.72 -7.95 -7.31
C ASN A 150 -5.51 -8.23 -8.61
N LEU A 151 -5.75 -9.50 -8.93
CA LEU A 151 -6.42 -9.87 -10.19
C LEU A 151 -7.88 -9.39 -10.26
N ASP A 152 -8.61 -9.42 -9.14
CA ASP A 152 -9.99 -8.96 -9.08
C ASP A 152 -10.07 -7.44 -9.27
N GLU A 153 -9.17 -6.70 -8.63
CA GLU A 153 -9.02 -5.25 -8.81
C GLU A 153 -8.60 -4.90 -10.24
N ALA A 154 -7.66 -5.66 -10.80
CA ALA A 154 -7.23 -5.49 -12.18
C ALA A 154 -8.37 -5.79 -13.18
N ALA A 155 -9.18 -6.82 -12.93
CA ALA A 155 -10.36 -7.13 -13.75
C ALA A 155 -11.39 -6.00 -13.71
N LEU A 156 -11.63 -5.39 -12.54
CA LEU A 156 -12.51 -4.22 -12.39
C LEU A 156 -11.97 -3.00 -13.15
N LEU A 157 -10.67 -2.74 -13.06
CA LEU A 157 -10.00 -1.63 -13.75
C LEU A 157 -10.04 -1.76 -15.28
N LEU A 158 -9.90 -2.99 -15.78
CA LEU A 158 -9.84 -3.28 -17.21
C LEU A 158 -11.20 -3.64 -17.83
N GLY A 159 -12.23 -3.87 -17.00
CA GLY A 159 -13.55 -4.29 -17.46
C GLY A 159 -13.57 -5.69 -18.10
N ARG A 160 -12.60 -6.56 -17.77
CA ARG A 160 -12.50 -7.93 -18.27
C ARG A 160 -11.86 -8.85 -17.25
N GLU A 161 -12.20 -10.13 -17.30
CA GLU A 161 -11.56 -11.15 -16.46
C GLU A 161 -10.11 -11.41 -16.89
N ILE A 162 -9.29 -11.82 -15.92
CA ILE A 162 -7.87 -12.16 -16.11
C ILE A 162 -7.69 -13.59 -15.64
N GLU A 163 -7.63 -14.49 -16.60
CA GLU A 163 -7.55 -15.93 -16.34
C GLU A 163 -6.16 -16.48 -16.67
N GLY A 164 -5.52 -17.08 -15.67
CA GLY A 164 -4.25 -17.77 -15.81
C GLY A 164 -3.01 -16.85 -15.88
N ILE A 165 -1.86 -17.50 -15.80
CA ILE A 165 -0.54 -16.83 -15.76
C ILE A 165 -0.21 -16.15 -17.09
N ASP A 166 -0.68 -16.69 -18.20
CA ASP A 166 -0.39 -16.20 -19.55
C ASP A 166 -1.07 -14.85 -19.84
N ALA A 167 -2.17 -14.54 -19.14
CA ALA A 167 -2.88 -13.28 -19.27
C ALA A 167 -2.23 -12.12 -18.49
N LEU A 168 -1.25 -12.40 -17.62
CA LEU A 168 -0.64 -11.36 -16.74
C LEU A 168 0.11 -10.29 -17.53
N ASP A 169 0.85 -10.64 -18.58
CA ASP A 169 1.63 -9.68 -19.37
C ASP A 169 0.72 -8.69 -20.12
N ASP A 170 -0.37 -9.19 -20.72
CA ASP A 170 -1.36 -8.37 -21.40
C ASP A 170 -2.12 -7.49 -20.41
N ALA A 171 -2.53 -8.03 -19.26
CA ALA A 171 -3.19 -7.27 -18.22
C ALA A 171 -2.28 -6.17 -17.66
N ALA A 172 -1.02 -6.46 -17.41
CA ALA A 172 -0.06 -5.46 -16.94
C ALA A 172 0.19 -4.34 -17.97
N ARG A 173 0.26 -4.69 -19.27
CA ARG A 173 0.36 -3.70 -20.35
C ARG A 173 -0.85 -2.76 -20.37
N ASP A 174 -2.05 -3.33 -20.29
CA ASP A 174 -3.30 -2.58 -20.33
C ASP A 174 -3.45 -1.69 -19.07
N LEU A 175 -3.05 -2.18 -17.89
CA LEU A 175 -3.00 -1.37 -16.66
C LEU A 175 -2.01 -0.20 -16.74
N LEU A 176 -0.83 -0.41 -17.34
CA LEU A 176 0.13 0.68 -17.60
C LEU A 176 -0.46 1.74 -18.54
N ALA A 177 -1.29 1.33 -19.51
CA ALA A 177 -1.97 2.25 -20.42
C ALA A 177 -2.99 3.17 -19.71
N LEU A 178 -3.51 2.76 -18.53
CA LEU A 178 -4.37 3.59 -17.68
C LEU A 178 -3.66 4.78 -17.02
N GLY A 179 -2.34 4.87 -17.10
CA GLY A 179 -1.64 6.05 -16.60
C GLY A 179 -0.53 5.80 -15.59
N ALA A 180 -0.45 4.62 -14.98
CA ALA A 180 0.58 4.29 -13.99
C ALA A 180 1.98 4.14 -14.61
N PRO A 181 3.05 4.66 -13.99
CA PRO A 181 4.44 4.43 -14.44
C PRO A 181 4.91 2.98 -14.25
N ALA A 182 4.42 2.32 -13.19
CA ALA A 182 4.68 0.93 -12.90
C ALA A 182 3.45 0.26 -12.28
N VAL A 183 3.33 -1.05 -12.49
CA VAL A 183 2.28 -1.90 -11.93
C VAL A 183 2.90 -3.15 -11.35
N LEU A 184 2.54 -3.50 -10.12
CA LEU A 184 2.76 -4.81 -9.54
C LEU A 184 1.42 -5.56 -9.54
N LEU A 185 1.20 -6.40 -10.55
CA LEU A 185 0.00 -7.24 -10.65
C LEU A 185 0.18 -8.47 -9.75
N LYS A 186 -0.66 -8.54 -8.69
CA LYS A 186 -0.58 -9.58 -7.65
C LYS A 186 -1.36 -10.83 -8.08
N GLY A 187 -0.67 -11.95 -8.32
CA GLY A 187 -1.27 -13.21 -8.78
C GLY A 187 -1.72 -14.15 -7.65
N GLY A 188 -1.82 -13.69 -6.43
CA GLY A 188 -2.19 -14.50 -5.26
C GLY A 188 -3.56 -15.21 -5.38
N HIS A 189 -4.48 -14.71 -6.20
CA HIS A 189 -5.82 -15.29 -6.43
C HIS A 189 -5.85 -16.37 -7.52
N LEU A 190 -4.77 -16.55 -8.29
CA LEU A 190 -4.68 -17.66 -9.24
C LEU A 190 -4.71 -19.00 -8.49
N LYS A 191 -5.37 -20.00 -9.06
CA LYS A 191 -5.39 -21.36 -8.51
C LYS A 191 -4.03 -22.04 -8.73
N GLY A 192 -3.67 -22.99 -7.85
CA GLY A 192 -2.46 -23.79 -7.98
C GLY A 192 -1.49 -23.62 -6.83
N GLU A 193 -0.39 -24.37 -6.89
CA GLU A 193 0.63 -24.44 -5.84
C GLU A 193 1.63 -23.26 -5.84
N ARG A 194 1.61 -22.45 -6.90
CA ARG A 194 2.52 -21.30 -7.08
C ARG A 194 1.75 -20.01 -7.10
N VAL A 195 2.35 -18.98 -6.57
CA VAL A 195 1.92 -17.58 -6.67
C VAL A 195 2.90 -16.86 -7.56
N VAL A 196 2.39 -16.20 -8.60
CA VAL A 196 3.18 -15.44 -9.58
C VAL A 196 2.71 -14.00 -9.56
N ASP A 197 3.57 -13.08 -9.16
CA ASP A 197 3.34 -11.65 -9.28
C ASP A 197 4.16 -11.10 -10.45
N LEU A 198 3.67 -10.08 -11.15
CA LEU A 198 4.34 -9.45 -12.28
C LEU A 198 4.56 -7.97 -12.01
N LEU A 199 5.83 -7.56 -11.87
CA LEU A 199 6.22 -6.16 -11.90
C LEU A 199 6.47 -5.74 -13.35
N ALA A 200 5.74 -4.74 -13.80
CA ALA A 200 5.86 -4.17 -15.13
C ALA A 200 6.02 -2.64 -15.04
N THR A 201 6.88 -2.05 -15.88
CA THR A 201 7.04 -0.59 -15.96
C THR A 201 6.86 -0.08 -17.37
N ARG A 202 6.51 1.20 -17.53
CA ARG A 202 6.49 1.87 -18.84
C ARG A 202 7.86 1.91 -19.52
N ALA A 203 8.94 1.86 -18.74
CA ALA A 203 10.32 1.78 -19.26
C ALA A 203 10.69 0.40 -19.84
N GLY A 204 9.75 -0.56 -19.84
CA GLY A 204 9.92 -1.86 -20.47
C GLY A 204 10.34 -3.00 -19.52
N LEU A 205 10.55 -2.75 -18.22
CA LEU A 205 10.81 -3.82 -17.27
C LEU A 205 9.61 -4.78 -17.21
N ARG A 206 9.91 -6.09 -17.21
CA ARG A 206 8.97 -7.18 -16.95
C ARG A 206 9.67 -8.19 -16.06
N GLN A 207 9.26 -8.26 -14.80
CA GLN A 207 9.87 -9.14 -13.80
C GLN A 207 8.79 -10.00 -13.15
N ARG A 208 8.85 -11.30 -13.38
CA ARG A 208 8.01 -12.29 -12.72
C ARG A 208 8.65 -12.69 -11.39
N LEU A 209 7.84 -12.68 -10.34
CA LEU A 209 8.24 -13.03 -8.98
C LEU A 209 7.39 -14.22 -8.53
N GLU A 210 8.04 -15.34 -8.32
CA GLU A 210 7.35 -16.60 -8.04
C GLU A 210 7.67 -17.14 -6.64
N SER A 211 6.71 -17.80 -6.03
CA SER A 211 6.88 -18.54 -4.77
C SER A 211 5.91 -19.72 -4.69
N ALA A 212 6.18 -20.67 -3.79
CA ALA A 212 5.18 -21.64 -3.39
C ALA A 212 4.03 -20.92 -2.67
N ARG A 213 2.82 -21.46 -2.81
CA ARG A 213 1.65 -21.00 -2.06
C ARG A 213 1.73 -21.50 -0.63
N ILE A 214 1.58 -20.60 0.33
CA ILE A 214 1.43 -20.93 1.74
C ILE A 214 -0.06 -21.10 2.01
N THR A 215 -0.47 -22.32 2.37
CA THR A 215 -1.88 -22.60 2.69
C THR A 215 -2.16 -22.13 4.11
N THR A 216 -3.06 -21.18 4.25
CA THR A 216 -3.48 -20.63 5.56
C THR A 216 -4.84 -19.94 5.43
N HIS A 217 -5.56 -19.84 6.55
CA HIS A 217 -6.75 -18.99 6.70
C HIS A 217 -6.38 -17.54 7.13
N ASN A 218 -5.10 -17.27 7.44
CA ASN A 218 -4.61 -16.00 7.94
C ASN A 218 -4.06 -15.14 6.82
N GLY A 219 -4.95 -14.73 5.89
CA GLY A 219 -4.59 -13.89 4.75
C GLY A 219 -5.07 -12.44 4.83
N HIS A 220 -5.74 -12.06 5.95
CA HIS A 220 -6.29 -10.72 6.10
C HIS A 220 -5.19 -9.66 6.18
N GLY A 221 -5.25 -8.66 5.30
CA GLY A 221 -4.28 -7.57 5.22
C GLY A 221 -3.02 -7.85 4.39
N THR A 222 -2.96 -8.97 3.66
CA THR A 222 -1.81 -9.30 2.78
C THR A 222 -1.50 -8.18 1.78
N GLY A 223 -2.51 -7.63 1.09
CA GLY A 223 -2.34 -6.53 0.14
C GLY A 223 -1.80 -5.26 0.80
N CYS A 224 -2.43 -4.83 1.90
CA CYS A 224 -1.98 -3.68 2.69
C CYS A 224 -0.53 -3.84 3.17
N THR A 225 -0.18 -5.01 3.67
CA THR A 225 1.17 -5.30 4.16
C THR A 225 2.22 -5.26 3.04
N LEU A 226 1.92 -5.83 1.88
CA LEU A 226 2.84 -5.83 0.73
C LEU A 226 3.08 -4.40 0.21
N SER A 227 2.01 -3.63 -0.03
CA SER A 227 2.12 -2.25 -0.50
C SER A 227 2.83 -1.35 0.51
N SER A 228 2.60 -1.55 1.81
CA SER A 228 3.31 -0.85 2.88
C SER A 228 4.78 -1.22 2.97
N ALA A 229 5.13 -2.49 2.79
CA ALA A 229 6.52 -2.92 2.76
C ALA A 229 7.26 -2.33 1.55
N ILE A 230 6.62 -2.23 0.37
CA ILE A 230 7.20 -1.53 -0.79
C ILE A 230 7.47 -0.07 -0.46
N ALA A 231 6.49 0.65 0.14
CA ALA A 231 6.65 2.04 0.54
C ALA A 231 7.80 2.21 1.55
N ALA A 232 7.92 1.30 2.54
CA ALA A 232 9.00 1.32 3.51
C ALA A 232 10.38 1.16 2.86
N PHE A 233 10.52 0.25 1.89
CA PHE A 233 11.80 0.04 1.21
C PHE A 233 12.14 1.17 0.23
N LEU A 234 11.16 1.77 -0.44
CA LEU A 234 11.36 2.98 -1.25
C LEU A 234 11.83 4.15 -0.37
N ALA A 235 11.19 4.38 0.79
CA ALA A 235 11.60 5.39 1.75
C ALA A 235 13.05 5.21 2.27
N GLN A 236 13.55 3.97 2.26
CA GLN A 236 14.93 3.62 2.60
C GLN A 236 15.91 3.80 1.42
N GLY A 237 15.45 4.30 0.27
CA GLY A 237 16.27 4.59 -0.91
C GLY A 237 16.52 3.40 -1.84
N LEU A 238 15.77 2.28 -1.70
CA LEU A 238 15.92 1.17 -2.64
C LEU A 238 15.20 1.49 -3.96
N PRO A 239 15.76 1.12 -5.12
CA PRO A 239 15.04 1.21 -6.38
C PRO A 239 13.84 0.25 -6.40
N LEU A 240 12.78 0.61 -7.15
CA LEU A 240 11.50 -0.10 -7.16
C LEU A 240 11.60 -1.63 -7.31
N PRO A 241 12.40 -2.20 -8.24
CA PRO A 241 12.49 -3.65 -8.36
C PRO A 241 13.01 -4.34 -7.09
N GLN A 242 14.02 -3.76 -6.44
CA GLN A 242 14.57 -4.28 -5.19
C GLN A 242 13.62 -4.08 -4.01
N ALA A 243 12.90 -2.95 -3.98
CA ALA A 243 11.87 -2.70 -2.97
C ALA A 243 10.75 -3.75 -3.05
N VAL A 244 10.30 -4.08 -4.25
CA VAL A 244 9.29 -5.12 -4.50
C VAL A 244 9.78 -6.51 -4.09
N GLU A 245 11.00 -6.89 -4.46
CA GLU A 245 11.60 -8.18 -4.06
C GLU A 245 11.67 -8.34 -2.54
N LYS A 246 12.20 -7.31 -1.85
CA LYS A 246 12.31 -7.32 -0.38
C LYS A 246 10.94 -7.29 0.31
N ALA A 247 9.99 -6.52 -0.21
CA ALA A 247 8.63 -6.49 0.30
C ALA A 247 7.95 -7.87 0.15
N ARG A 248 8.17 -8.53 -0.98
CA ARG A 248 7.67 -9.89 -1.23
C ARG A 248 8.30 -10.93 -0.30
N ALA A 249 9.59 -10.84 -0.04
CA ALA A 249 10.26 -11.70 0.93
C ALA A 249 9.71 -11.49 2.35
N TYR A 250 9.48 -10.24 2.75
CA TYR A 250 8.89 -9.89 4.04
C TYR A 250 7.46 -10.44 4.18
N ILE A 251 6.60 -10.24 3.18
CA ILE A 251 5.21 -10.70 3.27
C ILE A 251 5.12 -12.24 3.35
N LEU A 252 5.94 -12.96 2.59
CA LEU A 252 5.99 -14.42 2.64
C LEU A 252 6.41 -14.92 4.02
N GLY A 253 7.40 -14.28 4.66
CA GLY A 253 7.79 -14.57 6.03
C GLY A 253 6.69 -14.27 7.04
N ALA A 254 5.98 -13.14 6.89
CA ALA A 254 4.87 -12.76 7.75
C ALA A 254 3.67 -13.73 7.64
N ILE A 255 3.37 -14.21 6.42
CA ILE A 255 2.35 -15.24 6.18
C ILE A 255 2.79 -16.55 6.84
N ALA A 256 4.01 -17.03 6.57
CA ALA A 256 4.51 -18.29 7.09
C ALA A 256 4.53 -18.31 8.64
N ALA A 257 5.02 -17.24 9.25
CA ALA A 257 5.10 -17.12 10.71
C ALA A 257 3.74 -16.97 11.41
N GLY A 258 2.69 -16.57 10.68
CA GLY A 258 1.32 -16.45 11.18
C GLY A 258 0.40 -17.58 10.74
N ALA A 259 0.86 -18.52 9.91
CA ALA A 259 0.00 -19.45 9.18
C ALA A 259 -0.91 -20.29 10.10
N ASP A 260 -0.39 -20.75 11.22
CA ASP A 260 -1.09 -21.65 12.18
C ASP A 260 -1.55 -20.89 13.44
N VAL A 261 -1.43 -19.56 13.48
CA VAL A 261 -1.83 -18.78 14.67
C VAL A 261 -3.32 -18.46 14.61
N HIS A 262 -4.06 -18.89 15.61
CA HIS A 262 -5.50 -18.62 15.69
C HIS A 262 -5.77 -17.21 16.26
N THR A 263 -6.45 -16.38 15.48
CA THR A 263 -6.91 -15.05 15.90
C THR A 263 -8.30 -14.77 15.35
N GLY A 264 -9.29 -14.75 16.23
CA GLY A 264 -10.70 -14.56 15.84
C GLY A 264 -11.32 -15.82 15.22
N GLN A 265 -12.55 -15.70 14.70
CA GLN A 265 -13.34 -16.81 14.14
C GLN A 265 -13.34 -16.86 12.61
N GLY A 266 -12.82 -15.83 11.94
CA GLY A 266 -12.77 -15.70 10.48
C GLY A 266 -11.34 -15.70 9.94
N HIS A 267 -11.10 -14.88 8.91
CA HIS A 267 -9.78 -14.74 8.31
C HIS A 267 -8.84 -14.00 9.27
N GLY A 268 -7.83 -14.72 9.80
CA GLY A 268 -6.85 -14.16 10.72
C GLY A 268 -5.82 -13.26 10.05
N PRO A 269 -5.11 -12.44 10.85
CA PRO A 269 -4.07 -11.54 10.36
C PRO A 269 -2.73 -12.26 10.16
N LEU A 270 -1.81 -11.59 9.47
CA LEU A 270 -0.41 -11.98 9.34
C LEU A 270 0.36 -11.72 10.65
N ASN A 271 1.52 -12.37 10.80
CA ASN A 271 2.48 -11.99 11.84
C ASN A 271 3.43 -10.89 11.33
N HIS A 272 2.99 -9.64 11.39
CA HIS A 272 3.79 -8.49 10.93
C HIS A 272 5.12 -8.34 11.68
N GLY A 273 5.17 -8.77 12.94
CA GLY A 273 6.34 -8.64 13.82
C GLY A 273 7.26 -9.85 13.81
N TYR A 274 7.22 -10.74 12.82
CA TYR A 274 8.00 -11.98 12.84
C TYR A 274 9.53 -11.77 12.78
N ALA A 275 10.01 -10.68 12.19
CA ALA A 275 11.42 -10.35 12.05
C ALA A 275 11.63 -8.83 12.12
N PRO A 276 11.38 -8.18 13.26
CA PRO A 276 11.48 -6.74 13.37
C PRO A 276 12.95 -6.30 13.35
N ILE A 277 13.20 -5.16 12.71
CA ILE A 277 14.51 -4.52 12.72
C ILE A 277 14.48 -3.21 13.51
N VAL A 278 15.63 -2.79 13.99
CA VAL A 278 15.78 -1.50 14.70
C VAL A 278 15.41 -0.35 13.77
N GLN A 279 14.76 0.66 14.34
CA GLN A 279 14.35 1.86 13.61
C GLN A 279 15.57 2.56 12.99
N ARG A 280 15.48 2.86 11.68
CA ARG A 280 16.58 3.46 10.92
C ARG A 280 16.64 4.95 11.14
N VAL A 281 17.86 5.44 11.36
CA VAL A 281 18.18 6.86 11.46
C VAL A 281 19.00 7.26 10.24
N LEU A 282 18.54 8.27 9.52
CA LEU A 282 19.29 8.92 8.46
C LEU A 282 20.12 10.06 9.05
N GLN A 283 21.31 10.24 8.53
CA GLN A 283 22.17 11.41 8.82
C GLN A 283 22.22 12.20 7.52
N ASP A 284 21.35 13.19 7.41
CA ASP A 284 21.25 14.05 6.22
C ASP A 284 22.38 15.08 6.19
#